data_ba2444ead83ac8712ffcd93d118294ba
#
_entry.id   ba2444ead83ac8712ffcd93d118294ba
#
_cell.length_a   1.000
_cell.length_b   1.000
_cell.length_c   1.000
_cell.angle_alpha   90.00
_cell.angle_beta   90.00
_cell.angle_gamma   90.00
#
_symmetry.space_group_name_H-M   'P 1'
#
loop_
_entity.id
_entity.type
_entity.pdbx_description
1 polymer ?
#
loop_
_entity_poly.entity_id
_entity_poly.type
_entity_poly.pdbx_seq_one_letter_code
_entity_poly.pdbx_strand_id
1 'polypeptide(L)'
;AVTTNLLKQLFLFLDEMVRFGDEETKRVAVLLRRNIFYEQEVLQLLRSLVEAYEAFRMPKSFMADCVVMTHAVLRQMEMYGGSGNLVLRKKKGGKKPKAKKPKAGEGGEGADGGGEGADGSGEGADGAGAGEGADGGEDAEAATAWQEEAFDFERNLHDFVAHRAVLEKYVGLLRAFDEVEPQVTHGVLRLLARLIKQCKLEPMLFQVGVLQVFLEVLERPSISGAQNAELSKFCKHVTGRFFEQARRNPALFVEALFWKRSNECEMILNGYEG
;
A
#
# COMPACT_ATOMS: atom_id res chain seq x y z
N ALA A 1 6.36 -9.25 17.43
CA ALA A 1 7.38 -8.33 17.96
C ALA A 1 8.80 -8.83 17.67
N VAL A 2 9.19 -10.06 18.07
CA VAL A 2 10.56 -10.56 17.84
C VAL A 2 10.91 -10.62 16.36
N THR A 3 10.05 -11.21 15.54
CA THR A 3 10.25 -11.33 14.08
C THR A 3 10.36 -9.97 13.40
N THR A 4 9.54 -9.00 13.81
CA THR A 4 9.55 -7.64 13.26
C THR A 4 10.86 -6.93 13.60
N ASN A 5 11.36 -7.12 14.85
CA ASN A 5 12.64 -6.57 15.26
C ASN A 5 13.80 -7.19 14.45
N LEU A 6 13.79 -8.51 14.24
CA LEU A 6 14.80 -9.17 13.41
C LEU A 6 14.80 -8.65 11.97
N LEU A 7 13.64 -8.48 11.36
CA LEU A 7 13.52 -7.90 10.04
C LEU A 7 14.03 -6.45 10.00
N LYS A 8 13.70 -5.65 11.01
CA LYS A 8 14.22 -4.28 11.15
C LYS A 8 15.75 -4.29 11.18
N GLN A 9 16.35 -5.15 12.02
CA GLN A 9 17.81 -5.24 12.13
C GLN A 9 18.46 -5.67 10.81
N LEU A 10 17.84 -6.59 10.08
CA LEU A 10 18.32 -7.01 8.76
C LEU A 10 18.36 -5.83 7.78
N PHE A 11 17.28 -5.05 7.67
CA PHE A 11 17.25 -3.90 6.77
C PHE A 11 18.22 -2.79 7.19
N LEU A 12 18.38 -2.54 8.49
CA LEU A 12 19.36 -1.59 9.00
C LEU A 12 20.78 -2.05 8.70
N PHE A 13 21.07 -3.34 8.91
CA PHE A 13 22.38 -3.91 8.60
C PHE A 13 22.72 -3.80 7.10
N LEU A 14 21.78 -4.11 6.22
CA LEU A 14 21.95 -3.89 4.77
C LEU A 14 22.25 -2.44 4.42
N ASP A 15 21.64 -1.51 5.14
CA ASP A 15 21.89 -0.09 4.95
C ASP A 15 23.29 0.32 5.40
N GLU A 16 23.75 -0.20 6.52
CA GLU A 16 25.12 0.01 7.03
C GLU A 16 26.18 -0.60 6.11
N MET A 17 25.96 -1.81 5.60
CA MET A 17 26.86 -2.46 4.65
C MET A 17 27.12 -1.58 3.41
N VAL A 18 26.10 -0.90 2.91
CA VAL A 18 26.26 -0.01 1.74
C VAL A 18 26.95 1.29 2.10
N ARG A 19 26.72 1.81 3.31
CA ARG A 19 27.29 3.10 3.71
C ARG A 19 28.76 3.01 4.12
N PHE A 20 29.08 1.99 4.88
CA PHE A 20 30.33 1.89 5.60
C PHE A 20 31.18 0.68 5.18
N GLY A 21 30.62 -0.26 4.40
CA GLY A 21 31.33 -1.44 3.92
C GLY A 21 32.43 -1.09 2.91
N ASP A 22 33.38 -1.98 2.75
CA ASP A 22 34.32 -1.98 1.64
C ASP A 22 33.63 -2.28 0.30
N GLU A 23 34.33 -2.21 -0.80
CA GLU A 23 33.75 -2.40 -2.13
C GLU A 23 33.15 -3.80 -2.34
N GLU A 24 33.73 -4.83 -1.70
CA GLU A 24 33.21 -6.18 -1.77
C GLU A 24 31.90 -6.32 -0.95
N THR A 25 31.88 -5.80 0.27
CA THR A 25 30.68 -5.73 1.13
C THR A 25 29.55 -4.96 0.46
N LYS A 26 29.86 -3.82 -0.18
CA LYS A 26 28.86 -3.04 -0.93
C LYS A 26 28.27 -3.84 -2.08
N ARG A 27 29.10 -4.56 -2.86
CA ARG A 27 28.62 -5.43 -3.97
C ARG A 27 27.68 -6.51 -3.45
N VAL A 28 28.04 -7.20 -2.35
CA VAL A 28 27.20 -8.21 -1.73
C VAL A 28 25.87 -7.59 -1.25
N ALA A 29 25.91 -6.45 -0.59
CA ALA A 29 24.71 -5.75 -0.13
C ALA A 29 23.78 -5.36 -1.29
N VAL A 30 24.32 -4.90 -2.43
CA VAL A 30 23.53 -4.59 -3.63
C VAL A 30 22.85 -5.84 -4.19
N LEU A 31 23.54 -6.98 -4.26
CA LEU A 31 22.97 -8.24 -4.72
C LEU A 31 21.86 -8.75 -3.80
N LEU A 32 22.09 -8.71 -2.48
CA LEU A 32 21.08 -9.11 -1.50
C LEU A 32 19.83 -8.24 -1.59
N ARG A 33 19.99 -6.92 -1.71
CA ARG A 33 18.86 -6.01 -1.91
C ARG A 33 18.10 -6.28 -3.18
N ARG A 34 18.83 -6.48 -4.30
CA ARG A 34 18.20 -6.81 -5.57
C ARG A 34 17.30 -8.04 -5.41
N ASN A 35 17.77 -9.08 -4.76
CA ASN A 35 17.00 -10.30 -4.53
C ASN A 35 15.78 -10.06 -3.63
N ILE A 36 15.95 -9.30 -2.53
CA ILE A 36 14.85 -8.98 -1.60
C ILE A 36 13.78 -8.14 -2.29
N PHE A 37 14.17 -7.15 -3.09
CA PHE A 37 13.21 -6.28 -3.76
C PHE A 37 12.67 -6.83 -5.08
N TYR A 38 13.26 -7.90 -5.61
CA TYR A 38 12.77 -8.55 -6.84
C TYR A 38 11.35 -9.11 -6.68
N GLU A 39 11.03 -9.61 -5.52
CA GLU A 39 9.69 -10.06 -5.19
C GLU A 39 8.92 -8.91 -4.55
N GLN A 40 8.12 -8.18 -5.25
CA GLN A 40 7.31 -6.99 -4.87
C GLN A 40 6.69 -6.99 -3.45
N GLU A 41 6.90 -8.03 -2.66
CA GLU A 41 6.19 -8.29 -1.42
C GLU A 41 6.63 -7.43 -0.24
N VAL A 42 7.80 -6.74 -0.32
CA VAL A 42 8.34 -6.02 0.84
C VAL A 42 7.41 -4.88 1.27
N LEU A 43 6.92 -4.04 0.35
CA LEU A 43 5.99 -2.96 0.71
C LEU A 43 4.61 -3.50 1.10
N GLN A 44 4.16 -4.59 0.49
CA GLN A 44 2.91 -5.25 0.87
C GLN A 44 3.04 -5.89 2.26
N LEU A 45 4.17 -6.53 2.54
CA LEU A 45 4.48 -7.06 3.87
C LEU A 45 4.48 -5.94 4.91
N LEU A 46 5.17 -4.82 4.65
CA LEU A 46 5.21 -3.68 5.55
C LEU A 46 3.82 -3.11 5.80
N ARG A 47 3.00 -2.99 4.75
CA ARG A 47 1.61 -2.56 4.87
C ARG A 47 0.81 -3.52 5.75
N SER A 48 0.90 -4.82 5.49
CA SER A 48 0.20 -5.85 6.27
C SER A 48 0.61 -5.83 7.74
N LEU A 49 1.90 -5.62 8.05
CA LEU A 49 2.38 -5.48 9.43
C LEU A 49 1.79 -4.23 10.11
N VAL A 50 1.76 -3.11 9.40
CA VAL A 50 1.15 -1.88 9.92
C VAL A 50 -0.36 -2.06 10.11
N GLU A 51 -1.06 -2.67 9.14
CA GLU A 51 -2.49 -2.95 9.23
C GLU A 51 -2.85 -3.91 10.38
N ALA A 52 -1.98 -4.87 10.66
CA ALA A 52 -2.16 -5.82 11.74
C ALA A 52 -1.95 -5.20 13.14
N TYR A 53 -1.33 -4.02 13.23
CA TYR A 53 -1.09 -3.37 14.51
C TYR A 53 -2.40 -2.95 15.18
N GLU A 54 -2.61 -3.45 16.41
CA GLU A 54 -3.72 -3.08 17.29
C GLU A 54 -3.14 -2.50 18.59
N ALA A 55 -3.38 -1.20 18.84
CA ALA A 55 -2.78 -0.47 19.95
C ALA A 55 -3.08 -1.06 21.34
N PHE A 56 -4.22 -1.77 21.49
CA PHE A 56 -4.59 -2.39 22.76
C PHE A 56 -4.01 -3.80 22.97
N ARG A 57 -3.58 -4.45 21.88
CA ARG A 57 -3.09 -5.83 21.90
C ARG A 57 -1.59 -5.93 21.70
N MET A 58 -1.00 -4.94 21.01
CA MET A 58 0.41 -4.94 20.66
C MET A 58 1.14 -3.78 21.32
N PRO A 59 2.41 -3.98 21.73
CA PRO A 59 3.20 -2.90 22.32
C PRO A 59 3.52 -1.82 21.28
N LYS A 60 3.66 -0.56 21.72
CA LYS A 60 4.05 0.57 20.87
C LYS A 60 5.39 0.31 20.15
N SER A 61 6.30 -0.47 20.76
CA SER A 61 7.57 -0.86 20.14
C SER A 61 7.41 -1.63 18.85
N PHE A 62 6.33 -2.43 18.68
CA PHE A 62 6.06 -3.11 17.43
C PHE A 62 5.82 -2.10 16.29
N MET A 63 4.97 -1.10 16.53
CA MET A 63 4.72 -0.06 15.52
C MET A 63 5.95 0.82 15.29
N ALA A 64 6.73 1.10 16.33
CA ALA A 64 7.99 1.81 16.21
C ALA A 64 8.98 1.06 15.32
N ASP A 65 9.12 -0.25 15.48
CA ASP A 65 9.94 -1.11 14.63
C ASP A 65 9.46 -1.09 13.17
N CYS A 66 8.15 -1.16 12.95
CA CYS A 66 7.58 -1.04 11.60
C CYS A 66 7.93 0.30 10.94
N VAL A 67 7.87 1.41 11.68
CA VAL A 67 8.20 2.75 11.16
C VAL A 67 9.67 2.82 10.76
N VAL A 68 10.59 2.39 11.64
CA VAL A 68 12.03 2.43 11.38
C VAL A 68 12.38 1.55 10.18
N MET A 69 11.82 0.34 10.13
CA MET A 69 12.01 -0.59 9.02
C MET A 69 11.50 -0.01 7.70
N THR A 70 10.27 0.53 7.70
CA THR A 70 9.70 1.16 6.50
C THR A 70 10.55 2.33 6.02
N HIS A 71 11.04 3.17 6.95
CA HIS A 71 11.91 4.27 6.59
C HIS A 71 13.21 3.79 5.92
N ALA A 72 13.83 2.75 6.46
CA ALA A 72 15.04 2.16 5.90
C ALA A 72 14.78 1.57 4.50
N VAL A 73 13.69 0.80 4.34
CA VAL A 73 13.30 0.19 3.07
C VAL A 73 13.00 1.25 2.00
N LEU A 74 12.15 2.25 2.30
CA LEU A 74 11.81 3.31 1.35
C LEU A 74 13.05 4.10 0.92
N ARG A 75 13.97 4.40 1.84
CA ARG A 75 15.22 5.07 1.50
C ARG A 75 16.08 4.23 0.56
N GLN A 76 16.16 2.94 0.81
CA GLN A 76 16.89 2.02 -0.05
C GLN A 76 16.26 1.92 -1.43
N MET A 77 14.94 1.82 -1.53
CA MET A 77 14.21 1.81 -2.79
C MET A 77 14.37 3.12 -3.58
N GLU A 78 14.35 4.26 -2.91
CA GLU A 78 14.56 5.58 -3.51
C GLU A 78 15.97 5.70 -4.13
N MET A 79 17.00 5.22 -3.42
CA MET A 79 18.38 5.24 -3.90
C MET A 79 18.59 4.33 -5.14
N TYR A 80 17.89 3.20 -5.21
CA TYR A 80 18.06 2.21 -6.29
C TYR A 80 17.04 2.35 -7.41
N GLY A 81 15.82 2.78 -7.13
CA GLY A 81 14.77 3.01 -8.11
C GLY A 81 15.15 4.12 -9.11
N GLY A 82 15.88 5.14 -8.65
CA GLY A 82 16.39 6.22 -9.51
C GLY A 82 17.46 5.80 -10.52
N SER A 83 18.11 4.64 -10.33
CA SER A 83 19.15 4.14 -11.26
C SER A 83 18.60 3.20 -12.35
N GLY A 84 17.30 2.94 -12.42
CA GLY A 84 16.66 2.09 -13.43
C GLY A 84 17.02 0.60 -13.38
N ASN A 85 17.78 0.18 -12.35
CA ASN A 85 18.33 -1.17 -12.25
C ASN A 85 17.46 -2.16 -11.45
N LEU A 86 16.32 -1.70 -10.92
CA LEU A 86 15.42 -2.56 -10.17
C LEU A 86 14.32 -3.10 -11.08
N VAL A 87 14.26 -4.41 -11.21
CA VAL A 87 13.22 -5.14 -11.95
C VAL A 87 12.43 -5.95 -10.94
N LEU A 88 11.12 -5.96 -11.07
CA LEU A 88 10.21 -6.69 -10.20
C LEU A 88 9.59 -7.87 -10.93
N ARG A 89 9.40 -8.96 -10.22
CA ARG A 89 8.69 -10.13 -10.69
C ARG A 89 7.22 -10.03 -10.33
N LYS A 90 6.35 -9.91 -11.33
CA LYS A 90 4.91 -9.80 -11.16
C LYS A 90 4.20 -11.04 -11.68
N LYS A 91 3.28 -11.57 -10.88
CA LYS A 91 2.42 -12.65 -11.32
C LYS A 91 1.47 -12.14 -12.41
N LYS A 92 1.50 -12.76 -13.59
CA LYS A 92 0.59 -12.40 -14.69
C LYS A 92 -0.84 -12.68 -14.21
N GLY A 93 -1.62 -11.65 -13.97
CA GLY A 93 -3.01 -11.79 -13.55
C GLY A 93 -3.77 -12.53 -14.63
N GLY A 94 -4.29 -13.72 -14.32
CA GLY A 94 -5.18 -14.45 -15.22
C GLY A 94 -6.36 -13.56 -15.58
N LYS A 95 -6.48 -13.18 -16.84
CA LYS A 95 -7.70 -12.53 -17.34
C LYS A 95 -8.85 -13.50 -17.06
N LYS A 96 -9.77 -13.12 -16.16
CA LYS A 96 -11.04 -13.85 -16.05
C LYS A 96 -11.63 -13.94 -17.46
N PRO A 97 -12.01 -15.13 -17.96
CA PRO A 97 -12.65 -15.24 -19.26
C PRO A 97 -13.90 -14.37 -19.23
N LYS A 98 -13.96 -13.39 -20.13
CA LYS A 98 -15.18 -12.61 -20.37
C LYS A 98 -16.25 -13.60 -20.79
N ALA A 99 -17.27 -13.81 -19.94
CA ALA A 99 -18.47 -14.51 -20.32
C ALA A 99 -19.00 -13.88 -21.61
N LYS A 100 -19.04 -14.65 -22.69
CA LYS A 100 -19.68 -14.25 -23.95
C LYS A 100 -21.14 -13.98 -23.63
N LYS A 101 -21.57 -12.73 -23.72
CA LYS A 101 -22.98 -12.39 -23.78
C LYS A 101 -23.55 -13.05 -25.05
N PRO A 102 -24.69 -13.78 -24.98
CA PRO A 102 -25.35 -14.25 -26.17
C PRO A 102 -25.80 -13.03 -27.00
N LYS A 103 -25.48 -13.04 -28.30
CA LYS A 103 -26.01 -12.08 -29.27
C LYS A 103 -27.54 -12.22 -29.30
N ALA A 104 -28.26 -11.18 -28.90
CA ALA A 104 -29.66 -11.04 -29.22
C ALA A 104 -29.76 -10.79 -30.74
N GLY A 105 -30.37 -11.73 -31.45
CA GLY A 105 -30.83 -11.53 -32.83
C GLY A 105 -32.14 -10.77 -32.81
N GLU A 106 -32.21 -9.78 -33.68
CA GLU A 106 -33.43 -9.05 -34.00
C GLU A 106 -34.39 -9.93 -34.81
N GLY A 107 -35.68 -9.72 -34.54
CA GLY A 107 -36.73 -9.88 -35.57
C GLY A 107 -37.77 -10.98 -35.30
N GLY A 108 -39.03 -10.58 -35.23
CA GLY A 108 -40.17 -11.36 -35.62
C GLY A 108 -41.31 -11.46 -34.61
N GLU A 109 -42.32 -10.72 -34.88
CA GLU A 109 -43.68 -10.74 -34.29
C GLU A 109 -44.36 -12.11 -34.49
N GLY A 110 -45.27 -12.48 -33.55
CA GLY A 110 -46.33 -13.45 -33.89
C GLY A 110 -46.77 -14.41 -32.81
N ALA A 111 -47.87 -14.03 -32.16
CA ALA A 111 -49.02 -14.84 -31.74
C ALA A 111 -48.90 -16.25 -31.11
N ASP A 112 -49.47 -16.30 -29.90
CA ASP A 112 -50.55 -17.21 -29.43
C ASP A 112 -50.38 -18.72 -29.52
N GLY A 113 -50.74 -19.43 -28.46
CA GLY A 113 -51.15 -20.83 -28.51
C GLY A 113 -50.56 -21.72 -27.41
N GLY A 114 -51.37 -22.01 -26.42
CA GLY A 114 -51.18 -22.94 -25.30
C GLY A 114 -50.94 -24.39 -25.71
N GLY A 115 -50.60 -25.20 -24.71
CA GLY A 115 -50.55 -26.65 -24.84
C GLY A 115 -49.77 -27.36 -23.75
N GLU A 116 -50.47 -27.91 -22.83
CA GLU A 116 -50.06 -28.89 -21.82
C GLU A 116 -49.51 -30.16 -22.45
N GLY A 117 -48.67 -30.90 -21.72
CA GLY A 117 -48.62 -32.38 -21.91
C GLY A 117 -47.30 -33.07 -21.72
N ALA A 118 -47.16 -33.69 -20.58
CA ALA A 118 -46.82 -35.10 -20.29
C ALA A 118 -45.52 -35.73 -20.87
N ASP A 119 -44.69 -36.16 -19.93
CA ASP A 119 -44.25 -37.54 -19.65
C ASP A 119 -43.65 -38.40 -20.78
N GLY A 120 -42.53 -39.05 -20.51
CA GLY A 120 -41.95 -40.06 -21.37
C GLY A 120 -40.55 -40.52 -20.97
N SER A 121 -40.50 -41.45 -20.09
CA SER A 121 -39.37 -42.32 -19.74
C SER A 121 -38.82 -43.09 -20.97
N GLY A 122 -37.51 -43.37 -20.99
CA GLY A 122 -36.90 -44.25 -21.96
C GLY A 122 -35.48 -44.71 -21.59
N GLU A 123 -35.40 -45.85 -21.01
CA GLU A 123 -34.18 -46.66 -20.79
C GLU A 123 -33.59 -47.23 -22.08
N GLY A 124 -32.28 -47.53 -22.07
CA GLY A 124 -31.64 -48.46 -23.01
C GLY A 124 -30.18 -48.11 -23.30
N ALA A 125 -29.26 -48.72 -22.69
CA ALA A 125 -28.57 -49.99 -22.84
C ALA A 125 -27.32 -49.96 -23.77
N ASP A 126 -26.18 -50.25 -23.16
CA ASP A 126 -25.02 -51.04 -23.62
C ASP A 126 -24.23 -50.66 -24.87
N GLY A 127 -22.93 -50.54 -24.67
CA GLY A 127 -21.93 -50.56 -25.70
C GLY A 127 -20.52 -50.54 -25.13
N ALA A 128 -19.97 -51.71 -24.79
CA ALA A 128 -18.62 -51.97 -24.37
C ALA A 128 -17.62 -51.65 -25.50
N GLY A 129 -16.52 -50.99 -25.18
CA GLY A 129 -15.36 -50.83 -26.04
C GLY A 129 -14.12 -50.59 -25.19
N ALA A 130 -13.36 -51.68 -24.98
CA ALA A 130 -12.04 -51.66 -24.35
C ALA A 130 -11.02 -50.96 -25.25
N GLY A 131 -10.22 -50.09 -24.68
CA GLY A 131 -9.04 -49.50 -25.30
C GLY A 131 -8.06 -49.12 -24.20
N GLU A 132 -7.11 -50.01 -23.94
CA GLU A 132 -5.92 -49.74 -23.14
C GLU A 132 -5.09 -48.65 -23.80
N GLY A 133 -4.56 -47.70 -23.02
CA GLY A 133 -3.60 -46.74 -23.54
C GLY A 133 -3.15 -45.69 -22.53
N ALA A 134 -2.05 -46.03 -21.86
CA ALA A 134 -1.02 -45.09 -21.33
C ALA A 134 -1.41 -44.00 -20.34
N ASP A 135 -1.13 -44.31 -19.12
CA ASP A 135 -0.51 -43.47 -18.08
C ASP A 135 0.26 -42.26 -18.64
N GLY A 136 -0.11 -41.09 -18.18
CA GLY A 136 0.48 -39.81 -18.51
C GLY A 136 -0.24 -38.69 -17.75
N GLY A 137 -0.40 -38.87 -16.44
CA GLY A 137 -0.86 -37.82 -15.55
C GLY A 137 0.25 -36.76 -15.37
N GLU A 138 0.44 -35.92 -16.38
CA GLU A 138 1.13 -34.66 -16.18
C GLU A 138 0.15 -33.73 -15.45
N ASP A 139 0.42 -33.55 -14.16
CA ASP A 139 -0.05 -32.39 -13.37
C ASP A 139 0.31 -31.13 -14.14
N ALA A 140 -0.60 -30.66 -14.97
CA ALA A 140 -0.56 -29.31 -15.52
C ALA A 140 -0.79 -28.31 -14.37
N GLU A 141 0.18 -28.19 -13.47
CA GLU A 141 0.36 -26.98 -12.72
C GLU A 141 0.35 -25.86 -13.75
N ALA A 142 -0.76 -25.11 -13.78
CA ALA A 142 -0.90 -23.94 -14.62
C ALA A 142 0.31 -23.05 -14.34
N ALA A 143 1.31 -23.12 -15.20
CA ALA A 143 2.53 -22.36 -15.09
C ALA A 143 2.13 -20.90 -14.97
N THR A 144 2.14 -20.40 -13.75
CA THR A 144 1.85 -19.01 -13.45
C THR A 144 2.93 -18.20 -14.15
N ALA A 145 2.59 -17.67 -15.32
CA ALA A 145 3.52 -16.89 -16.12
C ALA A 145 3.90 -15.65 -15.31
N TRP A 146 5.17 -15.55 -14.95
CA TRP A 146 5.75 -14.38 -14.32
C TRP A 146 6.20 -13.40 -15.39
N GLN A 147 6.00 -12.12 -15.14
CA GLN A 147 6.45 -11.04 -16.01
C GLN A 147 7.39 -10.13 -15.21
N GLU A 148 8.49 -9.77 -15.82
CA GLU A 148 9.39 -8.77 -15.25
C GLU A 148 8.90 -7.37 -15.66
N GLU A 149 8.75 -6.48 -14.69
CA GLU A 149 8.35 -5.08 -14.88
C GLU A 149 9.39 -4.18 -14.21
N ALA A 150 9.73 -3.08 -14.86
CA ALA A 150 10.61 -2.07 -14.26
C ALA A 150 9.97 -1.55 -12.98
N PHE A 151 10.78 -1.38 -11.93
CA PHE A 151 10.31 -0.88 -10.64
C PHE A 151 9.96 0.60 -10.74
N ASP A 152 8.69 0.91 -10.55
CA ASP A 152 8.20 2.28 -10.41
C ASP A 152 8.11 2.65 -8.93
N PHE A 153 9.12 3.36 -8.43
CA PHE A 153 9.17 3.78 -7.02
C PHE A 153 8.02 4.73 -6.66
N GLU A 154 7.69 5.68 -7.53
CA GLU A 154 6.67 6.69 -7.25
C GLU A 154 5.29 6.05 -7.10
N ARG A 155 4.95 5.15 -8.00
CA ARG A 155 3.70 4.39 -7.95
C ARG A 155 3.61 3.52 -6.70
N ASN A 156 4.66 2.77 -6.39
CA ASN A 156 4.68 1.89 -5.21
C ASN A 156 4.64 2.71 -3.90
N LEU A 157 5.33 3.84 -3.85
CA LEU A 157 5.26 4.77 -2.72
C LEU A 157 3.84 5.32 -2.57
N HIS A 158 3.24 5.79 -3.68
CA HIS A 158 1.88 6.31 -3.69
C HIS A 158 0.89 5.29 -3.15
N ASP A 159 0.93 4.05 -3.63
CA ASP A 159 0.03 2.97 -3.19
C ASP A 159 0.22 2.62 -1.70
N PHE A 160 1.43 2.77 -1.18
CA PHE A 160 1.72 2.54 0.24
C PHE A 160 1.20 3.70 1.12
N VAL A 161 1.52 4.95 0.77
CA VAL A 161 1.20 6.12 1.60
C VAL A 161 -0.26 6.56 1.48
N ALA A 162 -0.92 6.31 0.34
CA ALA A 162 -2.33 6.61 0.15
C ALA A 162 -3.27 5.68 0.95
N HIS A 163 -2.70 4.64 1.58
CA HIS A 163 -3.49 3.68 2.33
C HIS A 163 -3.91 4.26 3.69
N ARG A 164 -5.22 4.39 3.91
CA ARG A 164 -5.81 4.99 5.12
C ARG A 164 -5.23 4.42 6.42
N ALA A 165 -5.20 3.07 6.55
CA ALA A 165 -4.75 2.44 7.78
C ALA A 165 -3.28 2.73 8.10
N VAL A 166 -2.43 2.91 7.07
CA VAL A 166 -1.04 3.32 7.24
C VAL A 166 -1.00 4.73 7.84
N LEU A 167 -1.71 5.68 7.24
CA LEU A 167 -1.73 7.07 7.72
C LEU A 167 -2.27 7.19 9.14
N GLU A 168 -3.41 6.54 9.43
CA GLU A 168 -4.00 6.56 10.78
C GLU A 168 -3.02 6.10 11.86
N LYS A 169 -2.31 4.99 11.61
CA LYS A 169 -1.40 4.41 12.58
C LYS A 169 -0.10 5.18 12.71
N TYR A 170 0.43 5.68 11.60
CA TYR A 170 1.62 6.52 11.63
C TYR A 170 1.36 7.85 12.34
N VAL A 171 0.27 8.52 12.02
CA VAL A 171 -0.11 9.77 12.71
C VAL A 171 -0.46 9.49 14.17
N GLY A 172 -1.19 8.40 14.45
CA GLY A 172 -1.53 8.00 15.82
C GLY A 172 -0.32 7.79 16.71
N LEU A 173 0.81 7.32 16.15
CA LEU A 173 2.06 7.14 16.90
C LEU A 173 2.65 8.47 17.38
N LEU A 174 2.38 9.58 16.69
CA LEU A 174 2.83 10.91 17.10
C LEU A 174 2.24 11.35 18.45
N ARG A 175 1.14 10.77 18.91
CA ARG A 175 0.63 11.00 20.28
C ARG A 175 1.61 10.58 21.36
N ALA A 176 2.51 9.67 21.03
CA ALA A 176 3.53 9.15 21.94
C ALA A 176 4.95 9.59 21.57
N PHE A 177 5.09 10.77 20.91
CA PHE A 177 6.39 11.23 20.40
C PHE A 177 7.46 11.42 21.49
N ASP A 178 7.03 11.66 22.72
CA ASP A 178 7.87 11.80 23.91
C ASP A 178 8.21 10.46 24.59
N GLU A 179 7.52 9.38 24.23
CA GLU A 179 7.74 8.04 24.77
C GLU A 179 8.53 7.11 23.81
N VAL A 180 8.64 7.51 22.53
CA VAL A 180 9.34 6.75 21.51
C VAL A 180 10.69 7.36 21.18
N GLU A 181 11.60 6.56 20.61
CA GLU A 181 12.92 7.04 20.19
C GLU A 181 12.79 8.12 19.09
N PRO A 182 13.67 9.15 19.09
CA PRO A 182 13.63 10.24 18.10
C PRO A 182 13.67 9.76 16.66
N GLN A 183 14.34 8.65 16.37
CA GLN A 183 14.39 8.04 15.04
C GLN A 183 13.00 7.59 14.54
N VAL A 184 12.11 7.18 15.45
CA VAL A 184 10.74 6.78 15.10
C VAL A 184 9.94 7.99 14.65
N THR A 185 9.96 9.06 15.45
CA THR A 185 9.32 10.35 15.08
C THR A 185 9.85 10.88 13.76
N HIS A 186 11.17 10.83 13.56
CA HIS A 186 11.80 11.19 12.30
C HIS A 186 11.30 10.31 11.14
N GLY A 187 11.20 8.99 11.32
CA GLY A 187 10.67 8.07 10.31
C GLY A 187 9.23 8.39 9.90
N VAL A 188 8.37 8.71 10.90
CA VAL A 188 6.99 9.17 10.63
C VAL A 188 7.00 10.45 9.82
N LEU A 189 7.75 11.47 10.23
CA LEU A 189 7.82 12.76 9.53
C LEU A 189 8.33 12.60 8.10
N ARG A 190 9.32 11.72 7.87
CA ARG A 190 9.84 11.45 6.52
C ARG A 190 8.79 10.81 5.62
N LEU A 191 7.97 9.88 6.14
CA LEU A 191 6.87 9.30 5.38
C LEU A 191 5.83 10.36 5.02
N LEU A 192 5.40 11.17 5.99
CA LEU A 192 4.43 12.24 5.76
C LEU A 192 4.97 13.32 4.82
N ALA A 193 6.26 13.62 4.89
CA ALA A 193 6.91 14.54 3.95
C ALA A 193 6.91 14.01 2.50
N ARG A 194 7.11 12.68 2.30
CA ARG A 194 6.99 12.03 0.98
C ARG A 194 5.55 12.10 0.46
N LEU A 195 4.56 11.84 1.32
CA LEU A 195 3.15 11.98 0.97
C LEU A 195 2.83 13.37 0.43
N ILE A 196 3.35 14.43 1.06
CA ILE A 196 3.12 15.82 0.63
C ILE A 196 3.91 16.14 -0.64
N LYS A 197 5.23 15.86 -0.66
CA LYS A 197 6.14 16.37 -1.69
C LYS A 197 6.16 15.51 -2.94
N GLN A 198 6.22 14.19 -2.79
CA GLN A 198 6.35 13.25 -3.90
C GLN A 198 4.98 12.83 -4.44
N CYS A 199 4.07 12.47 -3.54
CA CYS A 199 2.74 11.97 -3.96
C CYS A 199 1.70 13.08 -4.14
N LYS A 200 1.95 14.31 -3.67
CA LYS A 200 1.02 15.46 -3.72
C LYS A 200 -0.34 15.17 -3.04
N LEU A 201 -0.32 14.35 -2.01
CA LEU A 201 -1.51 13.92 -1.27
C LEU A 201 -1.67 14.68 0.07
N GLU A 202 -1.19 15.93 0.16
CA GLU A 202 -1.31 16.76 1.37
C GLU A 202 -2.74 16.79 1.95
N PRO A 203 -3.82 16.89 1.12
CA PRO A 203 -5.18 16.92 1.66
C PRO A 203 -5.63 15.66 2.41
N MET A 204 -4.94 14.53 2.28
CA MET A 204 -5.20 13.35 3.12
C MET A 204 -4.94 13.64 4.61
N LEU A 205 -4.05 14.59 4.91
CA LEU A 205 -3.77 15.03 6.28
C LEU A 205 -4.80 16.05 6.81
N PHE A 206 -5.72 16.53 5.99
CA PHE A 206 -6.79 17.46 6.38
C PHE A 206 -7.99 16.76 7.01
N GLN A 207 -7.87 15.50 7.36
CA GLN A 207 -8.90 14.77 8.09
C GLN A 207 -8.88 15.19 9.58
N VAL A 208 -10.08 15.40 10.16
CA VAL A 208 -10.24 15.96 11.50
C VAL A 208 -9.49 15.18 12.58
N GLY A 209 -9.47 13.84 12.52
CA GLY A 209 -8.74 13.02 13.47
C GLY A 209 -7.21 13.18 13.37
N VAL A 210 -6.68 13.48 12.18
CA VAL A 210 -5.27 13.81 11.97
C VAL A 210 -4.95 15.19 12.56
N LEU A 211 -5.78 16.18 12.26
CA LEU A 211 -5.63 17.55 12.79
C LEU A 211 -5.73 17.58 14.31
N GLN A 212 -6.60 16.74 14.89
CA GLN A 212 -6.71 16.59 16.34
C GLN A 212 -5.39 16.05 16.94
N VAL A 213 -4.77 15.03 16.32
CA VAL A 213 -3.46 14.55 16.78
C VAL A 213 -2.41 15.65 16.74
N PHE A 214 -2.38 16.44 15.66
CA PHE A 214 -1.43 17.56 15.57
C PHE A 214 -1.67 18.62 16.63
N LEU A 215 -2.91 18.92 16.97
CA LEU A 215 -3.25 19.83 18.05
C LEU A 215 -2.79 19.25 19.40
N GLU A 216 -3.14 18.03 19.73
CA GLU A 216 -2.71 17.33 20.94
C GLU A 216 -1.17 17.34 21.10
N VAL A 217 -0.43 17.15 20.01
CA VAL A 217 1.04 17.22 19.98
C VAL A 217 1.54 18.64 20.27
N LEU A 218 0.93 19.66 19.65
CA LEU A 218 1.34 21.06 19.80
C LEU A 218 1.03 21.64 21.18
N GLU A 219 0.04 21.11 21.87
CA GLU A 219 -0.34 21.52 23.22
C GLU A 219 0.58 20.94 24.32
N ARG A 220 1.36 19.90 24.00
CA ARG A 220 2.26 19.30 24.99
C ARG A 220 3.49 20.18 25.26
N PRO A 221 3.86 20.41 26.54
CA PRO A 221 5.06 21.19 26.88
C PRO A 221 6.36 20.62 26.28
N SER A 222 6.46 19.29 26.16
CA SER A 222 7.63 18.58 25.61
C SER A 222 7.91 18.93 24.14
N ILE A 223 6.94 19.45 23.38
CA ILE A 223 7.11 19.81 21.97
C ILE A 223 8.07 21.00 21.77
N SER A 224 8.26 21.83 22.79
CA SER A 224 9.13 23.01 22.72
C SER A 224 10.62 22.68 22.75
N GLY A 225 11.00 21.42 23.00
CA GLY A 225 12.39 20.97 23.00
C GLY A 225 13.02 21.00 21.59
N ALA A 226 14.34 21.21 21.54
CA ALA A 226 15.09 21.25 20.27
C ALA A 226 14.93 19.94 19.44
N GLN A 227 14.82 18.80 20.13
CA GLN A 227 14.62 17.48 19.49
C GLN A 227 13.28 17.36 18.74
N ASN A 228 12.28 18.16 19.13
CA ASN A 228 10.93 18.11 18.57
C ASN A 228 10.62 19.31 17.64
N ALA A 229 11.62 20.12 17.33
CA ALA A 229 11.44 21.32 16.50
C ALA A 229 10.94 20.96 15.08
N GLU A 230 11.40 19.84 14.50
CA GLU A 230 10.94 19.38 13.19
C GLU A 230 9.46 18.96 13.25
N LEU A 231 9.06 18.23 14.27
CA LEU A 231 7.67 17.82 14.50
C LEU A 231 6.75 19.02 14.67
N SER A 232 7.15 19.98 15.53
CA SER A 232 6.40 21.21 15.75
C SER A 232 6.18 22.01 14.45
N LYS A 233 7.26 22.19 13.67
CA LYS A 233 7.18 22.86 12.37
C LYS A 233 6.25 22.14 11.41
N PHE A 234 6.33 20.81 11.35
CA PHE A 234 5.49 20.00 10.47
C PHE A 234 4.00 20.13 10.84
N CYS A 235 3.65 19.95 12.12
CA CYS A 235 2.27 20.09 12.58
C CYS A 235 1.70 21.50 12.29
N LYS A 236 2.47 22.55 12.57
CA LYS A 236 2.08 23.94 12.28
C LYS A 236 1.91 24.18 10.77
N HIS A 237 2.81 23.61 9.95
CA HIS A 237 2.73 23.73 8.50
C HIS A 237 1.44 23.12 7.97
N VAL A 238 1.15 21.85 8.28
CA VAL A 238 -0.05 21.17 7.76
C VAL A 238 -1.33 21.84 8.26
N THR A 239 -1.39 22.21 9.55
CA THR A 239 -2.55 22.91 10.10
C THR A 239 -2.74 24.28 9.43
N GLY A 240 -1.66 25.02 9.20
CA GLY A 240 -1.71 26.31 8.49
C GLY A 240 -2.23 26.14 7.05
N ARG A 241 -1.74 25.13 6.33
CA ARG A 241 -2.20 24.80 4.97
C ARG A 241 -3.68 24.43 4.93
N PHE A 242 -4.15 23.64 5.90
CA PHE A 242 -5.58 23.34 6.02
C PHE A 242 -6.42 24.63 6.13
N PHE A 243 -6.08 25.54 7.05
CA PHE A 243 -6.83 26.77 7.21
C PHE A 243 -6.72 27.73 6.01
N GLU A 244 -5.57 27.73 5.33
CA GLU A 244 -5.39 28.49 4.11
C GLU A 244 -6.35 28.02 3.00
N GLN A 245 -6.45 26.70 2.80
CA GLN A 245 -7.38 26.10 1.83
C GLN A 245 -8.83 26.25 2.26
N ALA A 246 -9.13 26.09 3.55
CA ALA A 246 -10.48 26.26 4.09
C ALA A 246 -11.02 27.70 3.96
N ARG A 247 -10.15 28.71 3.96
CA ARG A 247 -10.54 30.12 3.67
C ARG A 247 -10.96 30.29 2.21
N ARG A 248 -10.35 29.55 1.29
CA ARG A 248 -10.70 29.57 -0.15
C ARG A 248 -11.97 28.75 -0.44
N ASN A 249 -12.09 27.61 0.24
CA ASN A 249 -13.23 26.72 0.14
C ASN A 249 -13.74 26.28 1.53
N PRO A 250 -14.78 26.94 2.07
CA PRO A 250 -15.35 26.60 3.39
C PRO A 250 -15.92 25.18 3.46
N ALA A 251 -16.31 24.56 2.33
CA ALA A 251 -16.79 23.18 2.32
C ALA A 251 -15.73 22.18 2.84
N LEU A 252 -14.44 22.58 2.82
CA LEU A 252 -13.36 21.76 3.33
C LEU A 252 -13.51 21.42 4.82
N PHE A 253 -14.21 22.25 5.61
CA PHE A 253 -14.52 21.93 7.01
C PHE A 253 -15.43 20.70 7.13
N VAL A 254 -16.38 20.54 6.22
CA VAL A 254 -17.25 19.36 6.18
C VAL A 254 -16.49 18.17 5.62
N GLU A 255 -15.71 18.38 4.57
CA GLU A 255 -14.89 17.35 3.96
C GLU A 255 -13.81 16.81 4.93
N ALA A 256 -13.35 17.61 5.89
CA ALA A 256 -12.41 17.16 6.91
C ALA A 256 -12.94 16.00 7.79
N LEU A 257 -14.25 15.77 7.82
CA LEU A 257 -14.85 14.64 8.51
C LEU A 257 -14.57 13.29 7.81
N PHE A 258 -14.24 13.33 6.52
CA PHE A 258 -14.08 12.14 5.69
C PHE A 258 -12.64 11.94 5.25
N TRP A 259 -12.25 10.67 5.07
CA TRP A 259 -10.99 10.32 4.42
C TRP A 259 -11.07 10.61 2.93
N LYS A 260 -10.04 11.21 2.41
CA LYS A 260 -9.95 11.62 1.00
C LYS A 260 -9.27 10.55 0.16
N ARG A 261 -9.72 10.43 -1.08
CA ARG A 261 -9.07 9.65 -2.14
C ARG A 261 -8.08 10.53 -2.91
N SER A 262 -7.19 9.91 -3.68
CA SER A 262 -6.17 10.64 -4.44
C SER A 262 -6.76 11.68 -5.41
N ASN A 263 -7.85 11.33 -6.11
CA ASN A 263 -8.55 12.26 -7.01
C ASN A 263 -9.19 13.45 -6.28
N GLU A 264 -9.74 13.22 -5.09
CA GLU A 264 -10.29 14.29 -4.24
C GLU A 264 -9.19 15.23 -3.74
N CYS A 265 -8.00 14.70 -3.45
CA CYS A 265 -6.84 15.50 -3.09
C CYS A 265 -6.45 16.47 -4.22
N GLU A 266 -6.46 15.99 -5.46
CA GLU A 266 -6.15 16.82 -6.62
C GLU A 266 -7.19 17.95 -6.80
N MET A 267 -8.49 17.66 -6.65
CA MET A 267 -9.55 18.66 -6.69
C MET A 267 -9.39 19.73 -5.60
N ILE A 268 -9.01 19.34 -4.38
CA ILE A 268 -8.79 20.28 -3.27
C ILE A 268 -7.59 21.21 -3.54
N LEU A 269 -6.52 20.68 -4.13
CA LEU A 269 -5.30 21.45 -4.41
C LEU A 269 -5.45 22.41 -5.60
N ASN A 270 -6.12 21.96 -6.66
CA ASN A 270 -6.26 22.70 -7.92
C ASN A 270 -7.51 23.56 -7.99
N GLY A 271 -8.44 23.44 -7.03
CA GLY A 271 -9.79 24.02 -7.06
C GLY A 271 -10.79 23.06 -7.68
N TYR A 272 -12.05 23.18 -7.25
CA TYR A 272 -13.17 22.45 -7.86
C TYR A 272 -13.55 23.17 -9.16
N GLU A 273 -12.79 22.99 -10.22
CA GLU A 273 -13.23 23.35 -11.55
C GLU A 273 -14.29 22.33 -11.98
N GLY A 274 -15.56 22.72 -11.81
CA GLY A 274 -16.72 22.01 -12.27
C GLY A 274 -17.09 22.38 -13.70
#